data_95ded4edb112988d03130f399c8c0ff0
#
_entry.id   95ded4edb112988d03130f399c8c0ff0
#
_cell.length_a   1.000
_cell.length_b   1.000
_cell.length_c   1.000
_cell.angle_alpha   90.00
_cell.angle_beta   90.00
_cell.angle_gamma   90.00
#
_symmetry.space_group_name_H-M   'P 1'
#
loop_
_entity.id
_entity.type
_entity.pdbx_description
1 polymer ?
#
loop_
_entity_poly.entity_id
_entity_poly.type
_entity_poly.pdbx_seq_one_letter_code
_entity_poly.pdbx_strand_id
1 'polypeptide(L)'
;MSAKGFKEWEVVCDALGSGRQSVIFRKGGIHEGRDGFSFAERAFFLFPTRFHHQAASVREGRVSEKPEWQVGEPVEIRYFAEAEWAVTLNDWERVVALEPYHILTEQVLRERFDWEGKGMKTSSIHVALVRVFRLAEPWTFPYEKKFGGCRSWIDLPEPPSDWKASLTPVIDQDAFQSIASETGQIIRGAR
;
A
#
# COMPACT_ATOMS: atom_id res chain seq x y z
N MET A 1 13.99 -5.07 -17.73
CA MET A 1 14.01 -5.03 -16.26
C MET A 1 12.67 -5.55 -15.77
N SER A 2 12.62 -6.47 -14.79
CA SER A 2 11.35 -6.95 -14.24
C SER A 2 10.61 -5.79 -13.57
N ALA A 3 9.30 -5.72 -13.77
CA ALA A 3 8.46 -4.76 -13.09
C ALA A 3 8.33 -5.14 -11.61
N LYS A 4 8.37 -4.17 -10.71
CA LYS A 4 8.17 -4.41 -9.27
C LYS A 4 6.71 -4.27 -8.91
N GLY A 5 6.18 -5.28 -8.22
CA GLY A 5 4.85 -5.28 -7.64
C GLY A 5 4.92 -5.15 -6.12
N PHE A 6 4.10 -4.28 -5.58
CA PHE A 6 3.88 -4.16 -4.14
C PHE A 6 2.54 -4.79 -3.79
N LYS A 7 2.58 -5.83 -2.97
CA LYS A 7 1.38 -6.55 -2.55
C LYS A 7 0.62 -5.75 -1.50
N GLU A 8 -0.62 -5.42 -1.82
CA GLU A 8 -1.51 -4.75 -0.88
C GLU A 8 -2.91 -5.38 -0.97
N TRP A 9 -3.72 -5.24 0.07
CA TRP A 9 -5.10 -5.70 0.05
C TRP A 9 -5.87 -5.08 -1.12
N GLU A 10 -6.69 -5.88 -1.80
CA GLU A 10 -7.47 -5.43 -2.95
C GLU A 10 -8.32 -4.19 -2.60
N VAL A 11 -8.96 -4.17 -1.43
CA VAL A 11 -9.73 -3.02 -0.93
C VAL A 11 -8.87 -1.76 -0.74
N VAL A 12 -7.62 -1.91 -0.32
CA VAL A 12 -6.67 -0.78 -0.18
C VAL A 12 -6.18 -0.33 -1.55
N CYS A 13 -5.92 -1.25 -2.49
CA CYS A 13 -5.62 -0.89 -3.89
C CYS A 13 -6.75 -0.07 -4.51
N ASP A 14 -8.01 -0.45 -4.27
CA ASP A 14 -9.20 0.28 -4.75
C ASP A 14 -9.35 1.65 -4.06
N ALA A 15 -9.04 1.74 -2.78
CA ALA A 15 -9.05 3.03 -2.06
C ALA A 15 -7.97 3.98 -2.56
N LEU A 16 -6.76 3.48 -2.79
CA LEU A 16 -5.66 4.22 -3.41
C LEU A 16 -6.05 4.67 -4.83
N GLY A 17 -6.62 3.75 -5.62
CA GLY A 17 -7.03 4.01 -7.00
C GLY A 17 -8.27 4.89 -7.17
N SER A 18 -8.98 5.20 -6.08
CA SER A 18 -10.12 6.14 -6.04
C SER A 18 -9.81 7.44 -5.28
N GLY A 19 -8.58 7.62 -4.79
CA GLY A 19 -8.16 8.81 -4.05
C GLY A 19 -8.65 8.88 -2.60
N ARG A 20 -9.31 7.82 -2.09
CA ARG A 20 -9.76 7.74 -0.70
C ARG A 20 -8.62 7.38 0.28
N GLN A 21 -7.49 6.94 -0.26
CA GLN A 21 -6.28 6.64 0.50
C GLN A 21 -5.07 7.18 -0.24
N SER A 22 -4.08 7.66 0.51
CA SER A 22 -2.81 8.16 -0.04
C SER A 22 -1.59 7.60 0.70
N VAL A 23 -1.77 7.00 1.88
CA VAL A 23 -0.67 6.42 2.66
C VAL A 23 -0.79 4.90 2.73
N ILE A 24 0.36 4.22 2.66
CA ILE A 24 0.47 2.77 2.82
C ILE A 24 1.16 2.50 4.15
N PHE A 25 0.67 1.49 4.89
CA PHE A 25 1.25 1.05 6.15
C PHE A 25 1.80 -0.37 6.03
N ARG A 26 2.95 -0.62 6.64
CA ARG A 26 3.54 -1.96 6.80
C ARG A 26 3.94 -2.19 8.25
N LYS A 27 3.78 -3.42 8.68
CA LYS A 27 4.13 -3.86 10.04
C LYS A 27 5.55 -3.44 10.38
N GLY A 28 5.77 -2.91 11.57
CA GLY A 28 7.09 -2.74 12.12
C GLY A 28 7.73 -4.10 12.43
N GLY A 29 9.05 -4.17 12.41
CA GLY A 29 9.77 -5.39 12.77
C GLY A 29 9.71 -6.55 11.75
N ILE A 30 9.09 -6.35 10.59
CA ILE A 30 9.13 -7.39 9.53
C ILE A 30 10.55 -7.48 8.98
N HIS A 31 11.15 -8.63 9.18
CA HIS A 31 12.40 -9.00 8.51
C HIS A 31 12.09 -9.54 7.10
N GLU A 32 12.00 -8.67 6.11
CA GLU A 32 12.09 -9.07 4.71
C GLU A 32 13.58 -9.09 4.31
N GLY A 33 14.24 -10.23 4.50
CA GLY A 33 15.68 -10.37 4.32
C GLY A 33 16.50 -10.01 5.57
N ARG A 34 17.82 -9.77 5.40
CA ARG A 34 18.75 -9.47 6.51
C ARG A 34 18.55 -8.10 7.13
N ASP A 35 17.99 -7.14 6.37
CA ASP A 35 17.95 -5.72 6.73
C ASP A 35 16.56 -5.23 7.15
N GLY A 36 15.57 -6.13 7.26
CA GLY A 36 14.18 -5.78 7.58
C GLY A 36 13.40 -5.22 6.39
N PHE A 37 12.13 -4.84 6.61
CA PHE A 37 11.30 -4.21 5.58
C PHE A 37 11.74 -2.78 5.33
N SER A 38 11.83 -2.41 4.06
CA SER A 38 11.96 -1.02 3.61
C SER A 38 11.10 -0.78 2.36
N PHE A 39 10.70 0.46 2.14
CA PHE A 39 10.18 0.88 0.83
C PHE A 39 11.37 1.06 -0.13
N ALA A 40 12.00 -0.07 -0.48
CA ALA A 40 13.22 -0.10 -1.30
C ALA A 40 12.99 0.44 -2.72
N GLU A 41 11.78 0.22 -3.25
CA GLU A 41 11.40 0.68 -4.58
C GLU A 41 10.58 1.96 -4.47
N ARG A 42 10.98 2.99 -5.19
CA ARG A 42 10.24 4.25 -5.24
C ARG A 42 9.08 4.23 -6.23
N ALA A 43 9.08 3.30 -7.17
CA ALA A 43 8.09 3.21 -8.25
C ALA A 43 7.70 1.74 -8.45
N PHE A 44 6.40 1.44 -8.36
CA PHE A 44 5.92 0.07 -8.34
C PHE A 44 4.45 -0.04 -8.77
N PHE A 45 4.06 -1.23 -9.20
CA PHE A 45 2.66 -1.55 -9.45
C PHE A 45 1.98 -2.04 -8.17
N LEU A 46 0.72 -1.67 -7.97
CA LEU A 46 -0.09 -2.20 -6.87
C LEU A 46 -0.61 -3.59 -7.25
N PHE A 47 -0.13 -4.61 -6.54
CA PHE A 47 -0.58 -5.99 -6.74
C PHE A 47 -1.68 -6.32 -5.71
N PRO A 48 -2.94 -6.54 -6.16
CA PRO A 48 -4.05 -6.78 -5.25
C PRO A 48 -3.95 -8.17 -4.61
N THR A 49 -4.03 -8.22 -3.29
CA THR A 49 -4.12 -9.48 -2.54
C THR A 49 -5.51 -9.64 -1.97
N ARG A 50 -6.02 -10.86 -2.01
CA ARG A 50 -7.30 -11.25 -1.42
C ARG A 50 -7.03 -11.95 -0.10
N PHE A 51 -7.73 -11.53 0.92
CA PHE A 51 -7.57 -12.03 2.29
C PHE A 51 -8.94 -12.05 2.96
N HIS A 52 -9.20 -13.13 3.70
CA HIS A 52 -10.40 -13.22 4.54
C HIS A 52 -10.38 -12.12 5.61
N HIS A 53 -11.53 -11.51 5.91
CA HIS A 53 -11.71 -10.43 6.89
C HIS A 53 -11.24 -9.02 6.46
N GLN A 54 -11.01 -8.76 5.17
CA GLN A 54 -10.73 -7.37 4.72
C GLN A 54 -11.86 -6.41 5.08
N ALA A 55 -13.11 -6.87 5.08
CA ALA A 55 -14.28 -6.08 5.44
C ALA A 55 -14.23 -5.54 6.88
N ALA A 56 -13.78 -6.35 7.84
CA ALA A 56 -13.64 -5.93 9.24
C ALA A 56 -12.42 -5.04 9.49
N SER A 57 -11.51 -4.95 8.51
CA SER A 57 -10.23 -4.26 8.63
C SER A 57 -10.27 -2.81 8.14
N VAL A 58 -11.38 -2.38 7.55
CA VAL A 58 -11.56 -1.05 6.97
C VAL A 58 -12.78 -0.34 7.56
N ARG A 59 -12.70 0.98 7.64
CA ARG A 59 -13.74 1.83 8.24
C ARG A 59 -14.97 2.00 7.34
N GLU A 60 -14.82 1.77 6.06
CA GLU A 60 -15.85 2.05 5.06
C GLU A 60 -16.40 0.79 4.42
N GLY A 61 -17.73 0.75 4.31
CA GLY A 61 -18.50 0.03 3.32
C GLY A 61 -18.55 -1.49 3.44
N ARG A 62 -19.42 -2.06 2.63
CA ARG A 62 -19.49 -3.50 2.38
C ARG A 62 -18.34 -3.88 1.44
N VAL A 63 -17.26 -4.39 1.96
CA VAL A 63 -16.23 -5.03 1.16
C VAL A 63 -16.73 -6.41 0.76
N SER A 64 -16.81 -6.68 -0.52
CA SER A 64 -17.11 -8.02 -1.01
C SER A 64 -15.92 -8.92 -0.72
N GLU A 65 -16.11 -9.92 0.12
CA GLU A 65 -15.10 -10.94 0.34
C GLU A 65 -14.96 -11.80 -0.92
N LYS A 66 -13.76 -11.83 -1.47
CA LYS A 66 -13.40 -12.70 -2.59
C LYS A 66 -12.50 -13.81 -2.09
N PRO A 67 -12.60 -15.03 -2.68
CA PRO A 67 -11.67 -16.10 -2.33
C PRO A 67 -10.24 -15.72 -2.69
N GLU A 68 -9.27 -16.35 -2.03
CA GLU A 68 -7.87 -16.22 -2.38
C GLU A 68 -7.61 -16.60 -3.84
N TRP A 69 -6.59 -15.96 -4.42
CA TRP A 69 -6.19 -16.21 -5.79
C TRP A 69 -5.87 -17.69 -6.05
N GLN A 70 -6.44 -18.25 -7.10
CA GLN A 70 -6.09 -19.59 -7.59
C GLN A 70 -5.07 -19.48 -8.72
N VAL A 71 -4.17 -20.47 -8.82
CA VAL A 71 -3.18 -20.52 -9.91
C VAL A 71 -3.90 -20.54 -11.27
N GLY A 72 -3.48 -19.66 -12.18
CA GLY A 72 -4.10 -19.47 -13.49
C GLY A 72 -5.24 -18.46 -13.52
N GLU A 73 -5.76 -18.00 -12.36
CA GLU A 73 -6.78 -16.96 -12.32
C GLU A 73 -6.21 -15.63 -12.82
N PRO A 74 -6.95 -14.85 -13.64
CA PRO A 74 -6.46 -13.57 -14.16
C PRO A 74 -6.35 -12.53 -13.04
N VAL A 75 -5.14 -12.04 -12.81
CA VAL A 75 -4.85 -10.88 -11.94
C VAL A 75 -4.83 -9.63 -12.80
N GLU A 76 -5.53 -8.61 -12.37
CA GLU A 76 -5.55 -7.30 -13.03
C GLU A 76 -4.75 -6.28 -12.22
N ILE A 77 -3.69 -5.76 -12.82
CA ILE A 77 -2.98 -4.60 -12.30
C ILE A 77 -3.59 -3.35 -12.93
N ARG A 78 -4.16 -2.50 -12.11
CA ARG A 78 -4.85 -1.27 -12.52
C ARG A 78 -4.11 0.00 -12.18
N TYR A 79 -3.17 -0.07 -11.22
CA TYR A 79 -2.55 1.11 -10.62
C TYR A 79 -1.04 0.96 -10.54
N PHE A 80 -0.38 2.08 -10.81
CA PHE A 80 1.03 2.31 -10.58
C PHE A 80 1.19 3.36 -9.50
N ALA A 81 2.20 3.25 -8.66
CA ALA A 81 2.43 4.16 -7.56
C ALA A 81 3.89 4.62 -7.50
N GLU A 82 4.08 5.86 -7.09
CA GLU A 82 5.37 6.45 -6.78
C GLU A 82 5.39 6.90 -5.33
N ALA A 83 6.39 6.46 -4.57
CA ALA A 83 6.56 6.89 -3.19
C ALA A 83 7.14 8.31 -3.13
N GLU A 84 6.36 9.25 -2.61
CA GLU A 84 6.78 10.62 -2.35
C GLU A 84 7.77 10.65 -1.17
N TRP A 85 7.40 9.99 -0.07
CA TRP A 85 8.27 9.74 1.05
C TRP A 85 7.92 8.42 1.74
N ALA A 86 8.88 7.86 2.46
CA ALA A 86 8.69 6.69 3.30
C ALA A 86 9.50 6.85 4.60
N VAL A 87 8.86 6.55 5.73
CA VAL A 87 9.43 6.69 7.06
C VAL A 87 9.00 5.53 7.97
N THR A 88 9.75 5.34 9.05
CA THR A 88 9.35 4.49 10.17
C THR A 88 8.88 5.38 11.31
N LEU A 89 7.63 5.22 11.74
CA LEU A 89 7.04 5.94 12.87
C LEU A 89 7.06 5.04 14.10
N ASN A 90 7.60 5.55 15.20
CA ASN A 90 7.56 4.97 16.55
C ASN A 90 6.67 5.77 17.52
N ASP A 91 5.99 6.76 17.01
CA ASP A 91 5.05 7.61 17.73
C ASP A 91 3.61 7.28 17.28
N TRP A 92 2.84 6.71 18.19
CA TRP A 92 1.47 6.29 17.91
C TRP A 92 0.54 7.47 17.60
N GLU A 93 0.73 8.62 18.23
CA GLU A 93 -0.12 9.79 17.99
C GLU A 93 0.01 10.29 16.54
N ARG A 94 1.21 10.22 15.98
CA ARG A 94 1.43 10.54 14.56
C ARG A 94 0.78 9.52 13.63
N VAL A 95 0.78 8.24 14.01
CA VAL A 95 0.08 7.21 13.23
C VAL A 95 -1.42 7.49 13.21
N VAL A 96 -2.02 7.82 14.35
CA VAL A 96 -3.44 8.17 14.46
C VAL A 96 -3.75 9.45 13.68
N ALA A 97 -2.89 10.45 13.72
CA ALA A 97 -3.07 11.70 12.98
C ALA A 97 -3.11 11.53 11.45
N LEU A 98 -2.63 10.39 10.93
CA LEU A 98 -2.75 10.04 9.51
C LEU A 98 -4.12 9.46 9.12
N GLU A 99 -5.08 9.37 10.05
CA GLU A 99 -6.42 8.81 9.83
C GLU A 99 -7.15 9.37 8.58
N PRO A 100 -7.11 10.66 8.25
CA PRO A 100 -7.79 11.19 7.08
C PRO A 100 -7.28 10.64 5.73
N TYR A 101 -6.08 10.05 5.72
CA TYR A 101 -5.38 9.63 4.50
C TYR A 101 -5.41 8.13 4.25
N HIS A 102 -6.23 7.37 5.00
CA HIS A 102 -6.38 5.92 4.80
C HIS A 102 -7.76 5.42 5.25
N ILE A 103 -8.11 4.20 4.83
CA ILE A 103 -9.40 3.56 5.16
C ILE A 103 -9.31 2.50 6.26
N LEU A 104 -8.12 2.21 6.79
CA LEU A 104 -7.93 1.14 7.78
C LEU A 104 -8.55 1.50 9.14
N THR A 105 -9.02 0.49 9.88
CA THR A 105 -9.45 0.67 11.26
C THR A 105 -8.25 0.92 12.18
N GLU A 106 -8.47 1.60 13.30
CA GLU A 106 -7.44 1.81 14.32
C GLU A 106 -6.90 0.47 14.86
N GLN A 107 -7.77 -0.54 15.00
CA GLN A 107 -7.37 -1.88 15.44
C GLN A 107 -6.31 -2.48 14.52
N VAL A 108 -6.51 -2.43 13.20
CA VAL A 108 -5.54 -2.93 12.23
C VAL A 108 -4.21 -2.18 12.32
N LEU A 109 -4.26 -0.86 12.52
CA LEU A 109 -3.04 -0.07 12.70
C LEU A 109 -2.31 -0.44 13.99
N ARG A 110 -3.02 -0.66 15.10
CA ARG A 110 -2.42 -1.13 16.36
C ARG A 110 -1.75 -2.49 16.20
N GLU A 111 -2.40 -3.44 15.53
CA GLU A 111 -1.85 -4.76 15.24
C GLU A 111 -0.61 -4.68 14.34
N ARG A 112 -0.58 -3.74 13.38
CA ARG A 112 0.59 -3.51 12.52
C ARG A 112 1.71 -2.79 13.27
N PHE A 113 1.38 -1.87 14.16
CA PHE A 113 2.33 -1.08 14.94
C PHE A 113 3.03 -1.95 15.99
N ASP A 114 2.27 -2.72 16.78
CA ASP A 114 2.80 -3.63 17.81
C ASP A 114 2.80 -5.09 17.35
N TRP A 115 3.22 -5.32 16.12
CA TRP A 115 3.23 -6.66 15.51
C TRP A 115 4.01 -7.70 16.30
N GLU A 116 5.09 -7.31 16.97
CA GLU A 116 5.94 -8.20 17.75
C GLU A 116 5.44 -8.38 19.20
N GLY A 117 4.37 -7.67 19.59
CA GLY A 117 3.82 -7.73 20.96
C GLY A 117 4.79 -7.19 22.02
N LYS A 118 5.70 -6.30 21.65
CA LYS A 118 6.69 -5.68 22.56
C LYS A 118 6.15 -4.49 23.33
N GLY A 119 4.91 -4.10 23.03
CA GLY A 119 4.23 -2.95 23.61
C GLY A 119 4.48 -1.64 22.88
N MET A 120 3.51 -0.74 22.95
CA MET A 120 3.43 0.49 22.15
C MET A 120 4.65 1.42 22.28
N LYS A 121 5.41 1.34 23.38
CA LYS A 121 6.58 2.22 23.58
C LYS A 121 7.82 1.81 22.78
N THR A 122 7.90 0.55 22.37
CA THR A 122 9.05 -0.01 21.65
C THR A 122 8.71 -0.45 20.23
N SER A 123 7.46 -0.26 19.85
CA SER A 123 6.91 -0.68 18.56
C SER A 123 7.04 0.42 17.52
N SER A 124 6.87 0.06 16.26
CA SER A 124 6.94 0.97 15.12
C SER A 124 6.13 0.46 13.94
N ILE A 125 5.86 1.35 12.99
CA ILE A 125 5.19 1.04 11.74
C ILE A 125 5.89 1.76 10.59
N HIS A 126 6.01 1.10 9.44
CA HIS A 126 6.52 1.74 8.24
C HIS A 126 5.36 2.39 7.49
N VAL A 127 5.54 3.63 7.09
CA VAL A 127 4.54 4.43 6.39
C VAL A 127 5.13 5.05 5.14
N ALA A 128 4.40 5.02 4.05
CA ALA A 128 4.75 5.75 2.83
C ALA A 128 3.55 6.55 2.33
N LEU A 129 3.78 7.80 1.93
CA LEU A 129 2.88 8.56 1.07
C LEU A 129 3.15 8.16 -0.36
N VAL A 130 2.11 7.82 -1.10
CA VAL A 130 2.22 7.39 -2.50
C VAL A 130 1.36 8.24 -3.41
N ARG A 131 1.93 8.65 -4.53
CA ARG A 131 1.19 9.20 -5.66
C ARG A 131 0.76 8.07 -6.56
N VAL A 132 -0.53 7.94 -6.79
CA VAL A 132 -1.10 6.83 -7.55
C VAL A 132 -1.56 7.29 -8.91
N PHE A 133 -1.29 6.45 -9.91
CA PHE A 133 -1.69 6.63 -11.29
C PHE A 133 -2.51 5.43 -11.74
N ARG A 134 -3.52 5.68 -12.54
CA ARG A 134 -4.31 4.66 -13.20
C ARG A 134 -3.70 4.34 -14.56
N LEU A 135 -3.59 3.04 -14.88
CA LEU A 135 -3.30 2.58 -16.23
C LEU A 135 -4.53 2.80 -17.11
N ALA A 136 -4.34 3.15 -18.38
CA ALA A 136 -5.46 3.30 -19.33
C ALA A 136 -6.24 1.99 -19.48
N GLU A 137 -5.53 0.88 -19.60
CA GLU A 137 -6.09 -0.47 -19.64
C GLU A 137 -5.48 -1.32 -18.52
N PRO A 138 -6.29 -2.16 -17.84
CA PRO A 138 -5.76 -3.08 -16.85
C PRO A 138 -4.74 -4.05 -17.47
N TRP A 139 -3.59 -4.16 -16.85
CA TRP A 139 -2.60 -5.14 -17.25
C TRP A 139 -2.91 -6.49 -16.61
N THR A 140 -3.30 -7.47 -17.42
CA THR A 140 -3.80 -8.77 -16.97
C THR A 140 -2.79 -9.88 -17.26
N PHE A 141 -2.56 -10.75 -16.29
CA PHE A 141 -1.75 -11.96 -16.41
C PHE A 141 -2.25 -13.03 -15.43
N PRO A 142 -1.94 -14.34 -15.67
CA PRO A 142 -2.36 -15.41 -14.79
C PRO A 142 -1.64 -15.32 -13.43
N TYR A 143 -2.37 -15.58 -12.34
CA TYR A 143 -1.78 -15.73 -11.01
C TYR A 143 -0.86 -16.95 -10.98
N GLU A 144 0.36 -16.76 -10.48
CA GLU A 144 1.34 -17.82 -10.30
C GLU A 144 1.64 -18.03 -8.80
N LYS A 145 1.98 -19.23 -8.41
CA LYS A 145 2.34 -19.58 -7.02
C LYS A 145 3.47 -18.68 -6.46
N LYS A 146 4.39 -18.22 -7.31
CA LYS A 146 5.47 -17.31 -6.91
C LYS A 146 5.00 -15.96 -6.36
N PHE A 147 3.75 -15.52 -6.66
CA PHE A 147 3.15 -14.28 -6.14
C PHE A 147 2.56 -14.46 -4.73
N GLY A 148 2.43 -15.71 -4.25
CA GLY A 148 1.96 -16.02 -2.91
C GLY A 148 2.96 -15.69 -1.80
N GLY A 149 2.62 -16.10 -0.57
CA GLY A 149 3.45 -15.89 0.63
C GLY A 149 3.39 -14.48 1.20
N CYS A 150 4.16 -14.24 2.27
CA CYS A 150 4.07 -13.03 3.09
C CYS A 150 4.99 -11.87 2.65
N ARG A 151 5.63 -11.97 1.48
CA ARG A 151 6.52 -10.90 0.97
C ARG A 151 5.71 -9.73 0.47
N SER A 152 6.17 -8.50 0.76
CA SER A 152 5.56 -7.26 0.25
C SER A 152 5.95 -6.99 -1.20
N TRP A 153 7.18 -7.33 -1.58
CA TRP A 153 7.73 -7.10 -2.92
C TRP A 153 7.77 -8.37 -3.76
N ILE A 154 7.33 -8.26 -4.99
CA ILE A 154 7.36 -9.36 -5.98
C ILE A 154 7.83 -8.85 -7.33
N ASP A 155 8.45 -9.75 -8.11
CA ASP A 155 8.75 -9.50 -9.51
C ASP A 155 7.54 -9.89 -10.35
N LEU A 156 7.05 -8.93 -11.14
CA LEU A 156 5.96 -9.11 -12.07
C LEU A 156 6.49 -9.49 -13.46
N PRO A 157 5.63 -10.00 -14.35
CA PRO A 157 5.96 -10.15 -15.77
C PRO A 157 6.41 -8.83 -16.40
N GLU A 158 6.73 -8.84 -17.68
CA GLU A 158 6.98 -7.63 -18.42
C GLU A 158 5.67 -6.86 -18.66
N PRO A 159 5.60 -5.57 -18.31
CA PRO A 159 4.39 -4.79 -18.54
C PRO A 159 4.23 -4.46 -20.03
N PRO A 160 3.01 -4.07 -20.48
CA PRO A 160 2.81 -3.57 -21.83
C PRO A 160 3.78 -2.44 -22.19
N SER A 161 4.26 -2.39 -23.43
CA SER A 161 5.33 -1.48 -23.84
C SER A 161 5.03 0.01 -23.67
N ASP A 162 3.77 0.39 -23.76
CA ASP A 162 3.26 1.76 -23.76
C ASP A 162 2.59 2.19 -22.44
N TRP A 163 2.65 1.37 -21.40
CA TRP A 163 1.94 1.60 -20.14
C TRP A 163 2.21 2.98 -19.50
N LYS A 164 3.45 3.51 -19.64
CA LYS A 164 3.83 4.81 -19.08
C LYS A 164 3.17 5.99 -19.77
N ALA A 165 2.94 5.90 -21.08
CA ALA A 165 2.43 7.00 -21.89
C ALA A 165 0.97 7.35 -21.57
N SER A 166 0.24 6.45 -20.94
CA SER A 166 -1.19 6.56 -20.67
C SER A 166 -1.53 6.64 -19.18
N LEU A 167 -0.54 6.89 -18.32
CA LEU A 167 -0.77 7.05 -16.88
C LEU A 167 -1.58 8.31 -16.59
N THR A 168 -2.67 8.14 -15.85
CA THR A 168 -3.50 9.26 -15.37
C THR A 168 -3.41 9.35 -13.85
N PRO A 169 -3.02 10.51 -13.26
CA PRO A 169 -3.00 10.65 -11.81
C PRO A 169 -4.40 10.49 -11.23
N VAL A 170 -4.50 9.76 -10.11
CA VAL A 170 -5.77 9.54 -9.41
C VAL A 170 -6.22 10.80 -8.67
N ILE A 171 -5.26 11.52 -8.11
CA ILE A 171 -5.45 12.82 -7.43
C ILE A 171 -4.68 13.86 -8.26
N ASP A 172 -5.30 15.02 -8.51
CA ASP A 172 -4.64 16.09 -9.24
C ASP A 172 -3.40 16.61 -8.48
N GLN A 173 -2.57 17.39 -9.20
CA GLN A 173 -1.27 17.83 -8.67
C GLN A 173 -1.42 18.70 -7.42
N ASP A 174 -2.35 19.63 -7.41
CA ASP A 174 -2.49 20.60 -6.32
C ASP A 174 -3.06 19.95 -5.06
N ALA A 175 -4.06 19.09 -5.23
CA ALA A 175 -4.64 18.29 -4.14
C ALA A 175 -3.59 17.33 -3.55
N PHE A 176 -2.78 16.69 -4.39
CA PHE A 176 -1.71 15.81 -3.91
C PHE A 176 -0.62 16.58 -3.15
N GLN A 177 -0.26 17.78 -3.59
CA GLN A 177 0.70 18.63 -2.87
C GLN A 177 0.18 19.07 -1.51
N SER A 178 -1.13 19.37 -1.39
CA SER A 178 -1.75 19.65 -0.08
C SER A 178 -1.61 18.45 0.85
N ILE A 179 -1.98 17.25 0.38
CA ILE A 179 -1.83 16.01 1.14
C ILE A 179 -0.37 15.78 1.55
N ALA A 180 0.58 15.99 0.64
CA ALA A 180 2.01 15.81 0.92
C ALA A 180 2.52 16.81 1.98
N SER A 181 2.04 18.05 1.92
CA SER A 181 2.36 19.08 2.92
C SER A 181 1.81 18.72 4.30
N GLU A 182 0.53 18.39 4.38
CA GLU A 182 -0.18 18.07 5.63
C GLU A 182 0.40 16.81 6.28
N THR A 183 0.54 15.72 5.52
CA THR A 183 1.15 14.49 6.02
C THR A 183 2.61 14.68 6.39
N GLY A 184 3.34 15.51 5.62
CA GLY A 184 4.71 15.90 5.94
C GLY A 184 4.84 16.66 7.27
N GLN A 185 3.85 17.49 7.65
CA GLN A 185 3.79 18.13 8.97
C GLN A 185 3.55 17.12 10.08
N ILE A 186 2.61 16.19 9.88
CA ILE A 186 2.30 15.12 10.84
C ILE A 186 3.55 14.29 11.15
N ILE A 187 4.26 13.79 10.13
CA ILE A 187 5.42 12.92 10.34
C ILE A 187 6.62 13.62 10.96
N ARG A 188 6.78 14.93 10.74
CA ARG A 188 7.84 15.72 11.39
C ARG A 188 7.51 16.12 12.83
N GLY A 189 6.23 16.09 13.22
CA GLY A 189 5.71 16.67 14.45
C GLY A 189 5.56 18.18 14.30
N ALA A 190 4.40 18.73 14.65
CA ALA A 190 4.28 20.17 14.82
C ALA A 190 5.29 20.62 15.88
N ARG A 191 6.11 21.59 15.54
CA ARG A 191 6.92 22.31 16.54
C ARG A 191 6.03 23.22 17.35
#